data_33493dd8a5c2431e0ac3d6ec83cdd587
#
_entry.id   33493dd8a5c2431e0ac3d6ec83cdd587
#
_cell.length_a   1.000
_cell.length_b   1.000
_cell.length_c   1.000
_cell.angle_alpha   90.00
_cell.angle_beta   90.00
_cell.angle_gamma   90.00
#
_symmetry.space_group_name_H-M   'P 1'
#
loop_
_entity.id
_entity.type
_entity.pdbx_description
1 polymer ?
#
loop_
_entity_poly.entity_id
_entity_poly.type
_entity_poly.pdbx_seq_one_letter_code
_entity_poly.pdbx_strand_id
1 'polypeptide(L)'
;MTTGVNHITFAVSDLSRSIRFYTEVVGCTLAATWNGGAYLRAGEAWICLSTDPAVSKRTASDYTHIAFTFDPVTLCQFRARLLAVDGVEWQVSTSEGDSVYFLDPDGHRLEAHVGSLETRLASVRESPYRGLILHEPPPSDSAPARKTVSEKQA
;
A
#
# COMPACT_ATOMS: atom_id res chain seq x y z
N MET A 1 -19.83 8.36 2.51
CA MET A 1 -18.99 7.36 1.81
C MET A 1 -17.54 7.60 2.21
N THR A 2 -16.72 6.55 2.28
CA THR A 2 -15.28 6.73 2.47
C THR A 2 -14.64 7.38 1.24
N THR A 3 -13.60 8.19 1.46
CA THR A 3 -12.83 8.86 0.38
C THR A 3 -11.47 8.22 0.15
N GLY A 4 -11.10 7.22 0.97
CA GLY A 4 -9.83 6.50 0.83
C GLY A 4 -9.30 5.98 2.17
N VAL A 5 -8.10 5.41 2.14
CA VAL A 5 -7.33 5.06 3.33
C VAL A 5 -6.56 6.29 3.79
N ASN A 6 -6.81 6.75 5.02
CA ASN A 6 -6.15 7.93 5.58
C ASN A 6 -4.74 7.58 6.11
N HIS A 7 -4.66 6.58 7.01
CA HIS A 7 -3.39 6.16 7.60
C HIS A 7 -3.43 4.71 8.07
N ILE A 8 -2.25 4.21 8.36
CA ILE A 8 -2.01 2.88 8.93
C ILE A 8 -1.14 3.06 10.16
N THR A 9 -1.50 2.43 11.27
CA THR A 9 -0.69 2.44 12.48
C THR A 9 -0.02 1.08 12.69
N PHE A 10 1.31 1.09 12.82
CA PHE A 10 2.09 -0.06 13.20
C PHE A 10 2.58 0.07 14.65
N ALA A 11 2.31 -0.94 15.46
CA ALA A 11 2.95 -1.10 16.75
C ALA A 11 4.39 -1.57 16.55
N VAL A 12 5.37 -0.89 17.13
CA VAL A 12 6.80 -1.20 16.94
C VAL A 12 7.52 -1.37 18.27
N SER A 13 8.44 -2.33 18.34
CA SER A 13 9.20 -2.60 19.55
C SER A 13 10.42 -1.68 19.71
N ASP A 14 10.98 -1.19 18.60
CA ASP A 14 12.10 -0.24 18.55
C ASP A 14 11.79 0.84 17.51
N LEU A 15 11.42 2.02 17.99
CA LEU A 15 11.02 3.15 17.15
C LEU A 15 12.15 3.59 16.20
N SER A 16 13.39 3.68 16.69
CA SER A 16 14.52 4.14 15.88
C SER A 16 14.85 3.17 14.76
N ARG A 17 14.80 1.86 15.03
CA ARG A 17 14.99 0.81 14.03
C ARG A 17 13.88 0.86 12.98
N SER A 18 12.63 1.02 13.39
CA SER A 18 11.50 1.06 12.48
C SER A 18 11.51 2.34 11.62
N ILE A 19 11.82 3.51 12.20
CA ILE A 19 11.99 4.74 11.41
C ILE A 19 13.03 4.53 10.31
N ARG A 20 14.23 4.00 10.63
CA ARG A 20 15.25 3.73 9.61
C ARG A 20 14.75 2.77 8.53
N PHE A 21 14.10 1.69 8.92
CA PHE A 21 13.56 0.72 7.95
C PHE A 21 12.56 1.36 6.99
N TYR A 22 11.56 2.07 7.52
CA TYR A 22 10.53 2.69 6.68
C TYR A 22 11.08 3.85 5.84
N THR A 23 12.10 4.58 6.29
CA THR A 23 12.69 5.67 5.49
C THR A 23 13.76 5.19 4.51
N GLU A 24 14.69 4.34 4.94
CA GLU A 24 15.85 3.96 4.13
C GLU A 24 15.58 2.75 3.23
N VAL A 25 14.74 1.79 3.68
CA VAL A 25 14.42 0.59 2.90
C VAL A 25 13.14 0.79 2.10
N VAL A 26 12.02 1.11 2.76
CA VAL A 26 10.72 1.27 2.08
C VAL A 26 10.70 2.56 1.25
N GLY A 27 11.29 3.64 1.73
CA GLY A 27 11.37 4.92 1.02
C GLY A 27 10.29 5.93 1.45
N CYS A 28 9.69 5.75 2.63
CA CYS A 28 8.79 6.73 3.21
C CYS A 28 9.52 8.00 3.65
N THR A 29 8.84 9.12 3.73
CA THR A 29 9.42 10.39 4.19
C THR A 29 9.01 10.66 5.63
N LEU A 30 9.99 10.83 6.54
CA LEU A 30 9.73 11.18 7.93
C LEU A 30 9.09 12.59 8.01
N ALA A 31 7.95 12.68 8.74
CA ALA A 31 7.21 13.93 8.89
C ALA A 31 7.28 14.49 10.32
N ALA A 32 7.24 13.63 11.34
CA ALA A 32 7.32 14.05 12.74
C ALA A 32 7.78 12.89 13.63
N THR A 33 8.37 13.22 14.79
CA THR A 33 8.72 12.26 15.84
C THR A 33 8.36 12.81 17.22
N TRP A 34 8.08 11.90 18.15
CA TRP A 34 7.93 12.19 19.58
C TRP A 34 8.41 10.95 20.39
N ASN A 35 8.40 11.03 21.72
CA ASN A 35 8.97 9.96 22.57
C ASN A 35 8.38 8.58 22.33
N GLY A 36 7.12 8.47 21.91
CA GLY A 36 6.41 7.21 21.71
C GLY A 36 6.06 6.88 20.26
N GLY A 37 6.50 7.66 19.26
CA GLY A 37 6.13 7.37 17.89
C GLY A 37 6.69 8.30 16.83
N ALA A 38 6.26 8.06 15.59
CA ALA A 38 6.62 8.85 14.42
C ALA A 38 5.49 8.87 13.39
N TYR A 39 5.43 9.93 12.59
CA TYR A 39 4.63 9.99 11.38
C TYR A 39 5.53 9.99 10.15
N LEU A 40 5.17 9.16 9.17
CA LEU A 40 5.86 9.08 7.88
C LEU A 40 4.83 9.22 6.75
N ARG A 41 5.23 9.85 5.65
CA ARG A 41 4.43 9.94 4.42
C ARG A 41 4.72 8.74 3.51
N ALA A 42 3.67 8.17 2.96
CA ALA A 42 3.70 7.09 1.97
C ALA A 42 2.71 7.42 0.83
N GLY A 43 3.15 8.26 -0.11
CA GLY A 43 2.26 8.86 -1.12
C GLY A 43 1.19 9.74 -0.46
N GLU A 44 -0.07 9.53 -0.79
CA GLU A 44 -1.22 10.26 -0.23
C GLU A 44 -1.61 9.76 1.18
N ALA A 45 -1.25 8.52 1.53
CA ALA A 45 -1.44 8.00 2.88
C ALA A 45 -0.28 8.38 3.80
N TRP A 46 -0.46 8.22 5.11
CA TRP A 46 0.61 8.33 6.07
C TRP A 46 0.63 7.13 7.02
N ILE A 47 1.80 6.90 7.61
CA ILE A 47 2.05 5.81 8.55
C ILE A 47 2.29 6.43 9.93
N CYS A 48 1.66 5.86 10.95
CA CYS A 48 1.99 6.08 12.34
C CYS A 48 2.81 4.89 12.85
N LEU A 49 4.01 5.13 13.31
CA LEU A 49 4.74 4.17 14.13
C LEU A 49 4.46 4.50 15.60
N SER A 50 3.95 3.54 16.34
CA SER A 50 3.62 3.69 17.76
C SER A 50 4.39 2.67 18.58
N THR A 51 5.20 3.10 19.54
CA THR A 51 5.94 2.19 20.40
C THR A 51 4.98 1.39 21.29
N ASP A 52 5.10 0.08 21.24
CA ASP A 52 4.37 -0.84 22.10
C ASP A 52 5.35 -1.85 22.70
N PRO A 53 5.63 -1.76 24.01
CA PRO A 53 6.54 -2.70 24.68
C PRO A 53 6.05 -4.15 24.66
N ALA A 54 4.76 -4.38 24.41
CA ALA A 54 4.18 -5.72 24.33
C ALA A 54 4.27 -6.32 22.93
N VAL A 55 4.74 -5.57 21.95
CA VAL A 55 4.92 -6.08 20.58
C VAL A 55 6.02 -7.15 20.61
N SER A 56 5.62 -8.38 20.38
CA SER A 56 6.52 -9.50 20.10
C SER A 56 6.55 -9.75 18.60
N LYS A 57 7.61 -10.39 18.08
CA LYS A 57 7.67 -10.81 16.68
C LYS A 57 6.38 -11.53 16.32
N ARG A 58 5.60 -10.94 15.43
CA ARG A 58 4.33 -11.50 14.98
C ARG A 58 4.61 -12.69 14.06
N THR A 59 4.12 -13.86 14.45
CA THR A 59 3.96 -14.99 13.55
C THR A 59 2.51 -14.98 13.03
N ALA A 60 2.15 -14.00 12.19
CA ALA A 60 0.85 -14.05 11.56
C ALA A 60 0.80 -15.26 10.63
N SER A 61 -0.22 -16.12 10.81
CA SER A 61 -0.42 -17.32 9.99
C SER A 61 -1.40 -17.08 8.82
N ASP A 62 -2.10 -15.95 8.83
CA ASP A 62 -3.05 -15.57 7.78
C ASP A 62 -2.36 -14.80 6.63
N TYR A 63 -3.10 -14.49 5.57
CA TYR A 63 -2.61 -13.80 4.37
C TYR A 63 -2.72 -12.27 4.47
N THR A 64 -3.14 -11.71 5.60
CA THR A 64 -3.31 -10.27 5.76
C THR A 64 -1.98 -9.53 5.60
N HIS A 65 -1.93 -8.56 4.71
CA HIS A 65 -0.75 -7.73 4.46
C HIS A 65 -1.16 -6.34 3.97
N ILE A 66 -0.20 -5.44 3.93
CA ILE A 66 -0.37 -4.08 3.42
C ILE A 66 0.55 -3.89 2.23
N ALA A 67 -0.02 -3.47 1.09
CA ALA A 67 0.73 -3.23 -0.14
C ALA A 67 1.03 -1.73 -0.30
N PHE A 68 2.31 -1.43 -0.60
CA PHE A 68 2.78 -0.13 -1.03
C PHE A 68 2.94 -0.12 -2.54
N THR A 69 2.50 0.96 -3.19
CA THR A 69 2.65 1.14 -4.63
C THR A 69 4.07 1.54 -4.98
N PHE A 70 4.66 0.83 -5.94
CA PHE A 70 5.95 1.12 -6.53
C PHE A 70 5.82 1.21 -8.06
N ASP A 71 6.73 1.93 -8.71
CA ASP A 71 6.98 1.77 -10.13
C ASP A 71 8.11 0.74 -10.36
N PRO A 72 8.32 0.24 -11.60
CA PRO A 72 9.32 -0.80 -11.86
C PRO A 72 10.75 -0.43 -11.46
N VAL A 73 11.12 0.86 -11.59
CA VAL A 73 12.48 1.33 -11.26
C VAL A 73 12.66 1.37 -9.74
N THR A 74 11.72 1.96 -9.03
CA THR A 74 11.76 2.07 -7.56
C THR A 74 11.61 0.71 -6.89
N LEU A 75 10.88 -0.24 -7.48
CA LEU A 75 10.82 -1.62 -6.99
C LEU A 75 12.18 -2.33 -7.10
N CYS A 76 12.90 -2.15 -8.21
CA CYS A 76 14.24 -2.69 -8.37
C CYS A 76 15.21 -2.13 -7.31
N GLN A 77 15.15 -0.81 -7.06
CA GLN A 77 15.94 -0.16 -6.01
C GLN A 77 15.54 -0.65 -4.61
N PHE A 78 14.26 -0.85 -4.36
CA PHE A 78 13.75 -1.41 -3.11
C PHE A 78 14.30 -2.82 -2.86
N ARG A 79 14.27 -3.72 -3.85
CA ARG A 79 14.85 -5.07 -3.74
C ARG A 79 16.33 -5.02 -3.31
N ALA A 80 17.11 -4.12 -3.90
CA ALA A 80 18.53 -3.95 -3.54
C ALA A 80 18.69 -3.46 -2.09
N ARG A 81 17.87 -2.51 -1.63
CA ARG A 81 17.91 -2.02 -0.25
C ARG A 81 17.46 -3.09 0.75
N LEU A 82 16.41 -3.85 0.43
CA LEU A 82 15.92 -4.94 1.28
C LEU A 82 16.99 -6.02 1.46
N LEU A 83 17.66 -6.41 0.37
CA LEU A 83 18.77 -7.37 0.41
C LEU A 83 19.95 -6.84 1.24
N ALA A 84 20.28 -5.56 1.13
CA ALA A 84 21.39 -4.96 1.88
C ALA A 84 21.22 -4.94 3.40
N VAL A 85 19.99 -5.14 3.89
CA VAL A 85 19.66 -5.23 5.33
C VAL A 85 19.25 -6.64 5.76
N ASP A 86 19.56 -7.67 4.95
CA ASP A 86 19.13 -9.05 5.16
C ASP A 86 17.62 -9.17 5.41
N GLY A 87 16.84 -8.38 4.67
CA GLY A 87 15.39 -8.32 4.79
C GLY A 87 14.73 -9.65 4.42
N VAL A 88 13.67 -9.99 5.13
CA VAL A 88 12.98 -11.27 4.98
C VAL A 88 11.85 -11.15 3.96
N GLU A 89 11.91 -11.93 2.90
CA GLU A 89 10.75 -12.18 2.03
C GLU A 89 9.95 -13.38 2.60
N TRP A 90 8.63 -13.21 2.77
CA TRP A 90 7.78 -14.23 3.36
C TRP A 90 6.94 -15.00 2.35
N GLN A 91 6.88 -14.53 1.10
CA GLN A 91 6.13 -15.18 0.02
C GLN A 91 6.72 -14.82 -1.34
N VAL A 92 6.61 -15.76 -2.28
CA VAL A 92 6.91 -15.53 -3.70
C VAL A 92 5.67 -14.97 -4.39
N SER A 93 5.85 -13.93 -5.22
CA SER A 93 4.75 -13.34 -6.01
C SER A 93 4.27 -14.34 -7.05
N THR A 94 2.94 -14.51 -7.14
CA THR A 94 2.26 -15.36 -8.14
C THR A 94 1.13 -14.61 -8.84
N SER A 95 0.93 -13.33 -8.49
CA SER A 95 -0.14 -12.51 -9.02
C SER A 95 0.35 -11.61 -10.16
N GLU A 96 -0.60 -10.99 -10.86
CA GLU A 96 -0.32 -9.98 -11.88
C GLU A 96 0.45 -8.81 -11.26
N GLY A 97 1.34 -8.21 -12.05
CA GLY A 97 2.28 -7.19 -11.61
C GLY A 97 3.53 -7.79 -10.96
N ASP A 98 4.55 -6.95 -10.77
CA ASP A 98 5.76 -7.36 -10.03
C ASP A 98 5.59 -7.00 -8.55
N SER A 99 5.88 -7.94 -7.66
CA SER A 99 5.73 -7.78 -6.22
C SER A 99 6.89 -8.36 -5.45
N VAL A 100 7.16 -7.76 -4.29
CA VAL A 100 8.02 -8.30 -3.24
C VAL A 100 7.22 -8.35 -1.95
N TYR A 101 7.02 -9.53 -1.40
CA TYR A 101 6.36 -9.75 -0.10
C TYR A 101 7.40 -9.82 1.00
N PHE A 102 7.43 -8.85 1.89
CA PHE A 102 8.48 -8.70 2.89
C PHE A 102 7.95 -8.45 4.30
N LEU A 103 8.81 -8.66 5.29
CA LEU A 103 8.53 -8.35 6.69
C LEU A 103 9.24 -7.05 7.10
N ASP A 104 8.55 -6.25 7.90
CA ASP A 104 9.23 -5.19 8.64
C ASP A 104 9.99 -5.77 9.84
N PRO A 105 10.79 -4.97 10.58
CA PRO A 105 11.58 -5.46 11.70
C PRO A 105 10.78 -6.09 12.85
N ASP A 106 9.48 -5.80 12.97
CA ASP A 106 8.58 -6.35 13.97
C ASP A 106 7.68 -7.48 13.43
N GLY A 107 7.88 -7.87 12.15
CA GLY A 107 7.20 -8.99 11.51
C GLY A 107 5.85 -8.64 10.91
N HIS A 108 5.55 -7.36 10.67
CA HIS A 108 4.38 -6.98 9.89
C HIS A 108 4.56 -7.42 8.44
N ARG A 109 3.53 -8.02 7.86
CA ARG A 109 3.52 -8.48 6.49
C ARG A 109 3.21 -7.33 5.55
N LEU A 110 4.13 -7.08 4.65
CA LEU A 110 4.08 -5.98 3.70
C LEU A 110 4.30 -6.51 2.28
N GLU A 111 3.84 -5.73 1.30
CA GLU A 111 4.07 -5.96 -0.12
C GLU A 111 4.55 -4.65 -0.76
N ALA A 112 5.55 -4.72 -1.60
CA ALA A 112 5.90 -3.69 -2.56
C ALA A 112 5.35 -4.15 -3.93
N HIS A 113 4.38 -3.42 -4.50
CA HIS A 113 3.62 -3.84 -5.68
C HIS A 113 3.67 -2.82 -6.82
N VAL A 114 3.88 -3.32 -8.04
CA VAL A 114 3.74 -2.54 -9.28
C VAL A 114 2.42 -2.92 -9.93
N GLY A 115 1.46 -2.01 -9.90
CA GLY A 115 0.15 -2.22 -10.48
C GLY A 115 -0.92 -1.34 -9.84
N SER A 116 -2.15 -1.50 -10.30
CA SER A 116 -3.34 -0.82 -9.80
C SER A 116 -4.54 -1.76 -9.83
N LEU A 117 -5.68 -1.32 -9.30
CA LEU A 117 -6.92 -2.08 -9.44
C LEU A 117 -7.29 -2.28 -10.92
N GLU A 118 -7.06 -1.29 -11.77
CA GLU A 118 -7.38 -1.33 -13.20
C GLU A 118 -6.54 -2.39 -13.92
N THR A 119 -5.21 -2.44 -13.66
CA THR A 119 -4.35 -3.48 -14.24
C THR A 119 -4.72 -4.86 -13.74
N ARG A 120 -5.07 -4.97 -12.45
CA ARG A 120 -5.57 -6.22 -11.86
C ARG A 120 -6.88 -6.67 -12.50
N LEU A 121 -7.84 -5.78 -12.69
CA LEU A 121 -9.12 -6.08 -13.33
C LEU A 121 -8.95 -6.46 -14.80
N ALA A 122 -8.00 -5.85 -15.51
CA ALA A 122 -7.66 -6.25 -16.88
C ALA A 122 -7.13 -7.68 -16.91
N SER A 123 -6.16 -8.01 -16.07
CA SER A 123 -5.57 -9.36 -15.98
C SER A 123 -6.61 -10.43 -15.64
N VAL A 124 -7.50 -10.19 -14.67
CA VAL A 124 -8.52 -11.18 -14.28
C VAL A 124 -9.66 -11.33 -15.31
N ARG A 125 -9.81 -10.38 -16.25
CA ARG A 125 -10.70 -10.58 -17.41
C ARG A 125 -10.12 -11.59 -18.42
N GLU A 126 -8.80 -11.57 -18.58
CA GLU A 126 -8.10 -12.52 -19.48
C GLU A 126 -7.99 -13.90 -18.86
N SER A 127 -7.77 -13.98 -17.54
CA SER A 127 -7.64 -15.22 -16.78
C SER A 127 -8.51 -15.19 -15.52
N PRO A 128 -9.83 -15.42 -15.66
CA PRO A 128 -10.77 -15.20 -14.56
C PRO A 128 -10.63 -16.22 -13.42
N TYR A 129 -10.70 -15.73 -12.19
CA TYR A 129 -10.86 -16.58 -11.02
C TYR A 129 -12.20 -17.32 -11.08
N ARG A 130 -12.24 -18.52 -10.51
CA ARG A 130 -13.49 -19.27 -10.40
C ARG A 130 -14.55 -18.45 -9.65
N GLY A 131 -15.69 -18.20 -10.30
CA GLY A 131 -16.80 -17.43 -9.73
C GLY A 131 -16.59 -15.91 -9.75
N LEU A 132 -15.66 -15.39 -10.56
CA LEU A 132 -15.44 -13.95 -10.73
C LEU A 132 -16.74 -13.27 -11.19
N ILE A 133 -17.12 -12.20 -10.50
CA ILE A 133 -18.16 -11.24 -10.88
C ILE A 133 -17.52 -9.85 -10.89
N LEU A 134 -17.54 -9.19 -12.03
CA LEU A 134 -17.07 -7.80 -12.15
C LEU A 134 -18.24 -6.85 -11.89
N HIS A 135 -18.00 -5.83 -11.08
CA HIS A 135 -18.96 -4.77 -10.81
C HIS A 135 -18.49 -3.47 -11.47
N GLU A 136 -19.40 -2.78 -12.13
CA GLU A 136 -19.12 -1.46 -12.69
C GLU A 136 -18.91 -0.44 -11.55
N PRO A 137 -17.97 0.51 -11.71
CA PRO A 137 -17.85 1.59 -10.73
C PRO A 137 -19.15 2.40 -10.68
N PRO A 138 -19.52 2.98 -9.52
CA PRO A 138 -20.67 3.87 -9.47
C PRO A 138 -20.45 5.05 -10.42
N PRO A 139 -21.52 5.56 -11.05
CA PRO A 139 -21.39 6.71 -11.95
C PRO A 139 -20.69 7.86 -11.22
N SER A 140 -19.70 8.47 -11.86
CA SER A 140 -18.99 9.60 -11.28
C SER A 140 -19.94 10.80 -11.15
N ASP A 141 -20.05 11.41 -9.98
CA ASP A 141 -20.85 12.62 -9.71
C ASP A 141 -20.36 13.86 -10.50
N SER A 142 -19.40 13.71 -11.43
CA SER A 142 -18.76 14.78 -12.20
C SER A 142 -19.21 14.87 -13.66
N ALA A 143 -20.43 14.43 -14.02
CA ALA A 143 -21.01 14.80 -15.30
C ALA A 143 -21.60 16.21 -15.18
N PRO A 144 -21.08 17.25 -15.88
CA PRO A 144 -21.73 18.56 -15.87
C PRO A 144 -23.12 18.43 -16.48
N ALA A 145 -24.13 18.91 -15.76
CA ALA A 145 -25.51 18.97 -16.23
C ALA A 145 -25.53 19.56 -17.64
N ARG A 146 -25.99 18.79 -18.62
CA ARG A 146 -26.27 19.31 -19.96
C ARG A 146 -27.28 20.45 -19.82
N LYS A 147 -26.83 21.68 -20.02
CA LYS A 147 -27.73 22.83 -20.21
C LYS A 147 -28.56 22.55 -21.45
N THR A 148 -29.81 22.23 -21.30
CA THR A 148 -30.79 22.27 -22.39
C THR A 148 -30.93 23.72 -22.78
N VAL A 149 -30.41 24.06 -23.96
CA VAL A 149 -30.69 25.34 -24.62
C VAL A 149 -32.12 25.26 -25.09
N SER A 150 -33.00 25.99 -24.41
CA SER A 150 -34.36 26.23 -24.85
C SER A 150 -34.30 27.19 -26.02
N GLU A 151 -34.51 26.71 -27.26
CA GLU A 151 -34.84 27.55 -28.39
C GLU A 151 -36.20 28.20 -28.18
N LYS A 152 -36.19 29.51 -27.91
CA LYS A 152 -37.37 30.34 -28.08
C LYS A 152 -37.44 30.69 -29.54
N GLN A 153 -38.43 30.14 -30.26
CA GLN A 153 -38.92 30.68 -31.51
C GLN A 153 -39.76 31.92 -31.22
N ALA A 154 -39.43 33.02 -31.89
CA ALA A 154 -40.29 34.16 -32.12
C ALA A 154 -40.86 34.06 -33.54
#